data_c55e579dc56802b4dc475b56fe8f14f4
#
_entry.id   c55e579dc56802b4dc475b56fe8f14f4
#
_cell.length_a   1.000
_cell.length_b   1.000
_cell.length_c   1.000
_cell.angle_alpha   90.00
_cell.angle_beta   90.00
_cell.angle_gamma   90.00
#
_symmetry.space_group_name_H-M   'P 1'
#
loop_
_entity.id
_entity.type
_entity.pdbx_description
1 polymer ?
#
loop_
_entity_poly.entity_id
_entity_poly.type
_entity_poly.pdbx_seq_one_letter_code
_entity_poly.pdbx_strand_id
1 'polypeptide(L)'
;MNCIKVYGIRTFSYHGCLPEETKIGGNYIIDVDLWCDFSESALTDDLSKTIDYCDVNSAVEDQMAKPCKLIETVAYRIVNQLKKEMDQLEKVRVEIKKVNPPIDGDV
;
A
#
# COMPACT_ATOMS: atom_id res chain seq x y z
N MET A 1 -3.88 -21.37 0.75
CA MET A 1 -3.83 -19.90 0.96
C MET A 1 -4.08 -19.21 -0.36
N ASN A 2 -4.96 -18.21 -0.36
CA ASN A 2 -5.34 -17.47 -1.56
C ASN A 2 -4.74 -16.06 -1.52
N CYS A 3 -4.71 -15.36 -2.65
CA CYS A 3 -4.14 -14.02 -2.74
C CYS A 3 -5.11 -13.06 -3.42
N ILE A 4 -5.31 -11.90 -2.81
CA ILE A 4 -5.95 -10.75 -3.44
C ILE A 4 -4.84 -9.77 -3.82
N LYS A 5 -4.90 -9.27 -5.05
CA LYS A 5 -3.95 -8.30 -5.59
C LYS A 5 -4.67 -6.98 -5.82
N VAL A 6 -4.25 -5.94 -5.12
CA VAL A 6 -4.78 -4.57 -5.27
C VAL A 6 -3.66 -3.73 -5.88
N TYR A 7 -3.75 -3.47 -7.17
CA TYR A 7 -2.66 -2.88 -7.94
C TYR A 7 -3.04 -1.52 -8.52
N GLY A 8 -2.02 -0.71 -8.75
CA GLY A 8 -2.19 0.58 -9.39
C GLY A 8 -2.82 1.65 -8.53
N ILE A 9 -2.69 1.56 -7.21
CA ILE A 9 -3.15 2.62 -6.31
C ILE A 9 -2.25 3.84 -6.54
N ARG A 10 -2.84 4.94 -6.99
CA ARG A 10 -2.09 6.15 -7.31
C ARG A 10 -2.27 7.19 -6.21
N THR A 11 -1.17 7.77 -5.76
CA THR A 11 -1.19 8.88 -4.81
C THR A 11 -0.26 9.99 -5.29
N PHE A 12 -0.57 11.22 -4.88
CA PHE A 12 0.37 12.33 -4.95
C PHE A 12 0.83 12.59 -3.51
N SER A 13 2.13 12.40 -3.25
CA SER A 13 2.65 12.35 -1.89
C SER A 13 3.98 13.09 -1.79
N TYR A 14 4.45 13.30 -0.56
CA TYR A 14 5.57 14.20 -0.25
C TYR A 14 6.66 13.47 0.51
N HIS A 15 7.16 12.38 -0.06
CA HIS A 15 8.23 11.59 0.54
C HIS A 15 9.56 11.86 -0.14
N GLY A 16 10.63 11.89 0.64
CA GLY A 16 11.97 12.02 0.12
C GLY A 16 12.91 12.73 1.08
N CYS A 17 14.22 12.61 0.80
CA CYS A 17 15.27 13.21 1.60
C CYS A 17 15.59 14.65 1.18
N LEU A 18 15.27 15.01 -0.07
CA LEU A 18 15.51 16.37 -0.58
C LEU A 18 14.40 17.32 -0.14
N PRO A 19 14.73 18.57 0.26
CA PRO A 19 13.70 19.54 0.62
C PRO A 19 12.64 19.77 -0.46
N GLU A 20 13.03 19.72 -1.73
CA GLU A 20 12.14 19.90 -2.87
C GLU A 20 11.06 18.82 -2.91
N GLU A 21 11.41 17.57 -2.56
CA GLU A 21 10.46 16.44 -2.58
C GLU A 21 9.35 16.62 -1.56
N THR A 22 9.64 17.23 -0.41
CA THR A 22 8.64 17.47 0.63
C THR A 22 7.79 18.71 0.37
N LYS A 23 8.22 19.61 -0.51
CA LYS A 23 7.48 20.82 -0.87
C LYS A 23 6.67 20.66 -2.13
N ILE A 24 7.23 20.02 -3.15
CA ILE A 24 6.61 19.90 -4.48
C ILE A 24 5.79 18.63 -4.58
N GLY A 25 6.24 17.55 -3.92
CA GLY A 25 5.61 16.26 -3.99
C GLY A 25 5.88 15.52 -5.28
N GLY A 26 5.25 14.37 -5.45
CA GLY A 26 5.40 13.54 -6.64
C GLY A 26 4.32 12.46 -6.71
N ASN A 27 4.27 11.80 -7.85
CA ASN A 27 3.35 10.70 -8.11
C ASN A 27 3.95 9.39 -7.65
N TYR A 28 3.11 8.56 -7.01
CA TYR A 28 3.46 7.23 -6.54
C TYR A 28 2.44 6.22 -7.02
N ILE A 29 2.88 5.00 -7.23
CA ILE A 29 2.01 3.86 -7.57
C ILE A 29 2.29 2.77 -6.54
N ILE A 30 1.24 2.27 -5.90
CA ILE A 30 1.35 1.26 -4.85
C ILE A 30 0.59 0.00 -5.27
N ASP A 31 1.27 -1.14 -5.17
CA ASP A 31 0.69 -2.46 -5.40
C ASP A 31 0.74 -3.25 -4.09
N VAL A 32 -0.37 -3.92 -3.77
CA VAL A 32 -0.49 -4.70 -2.54
C VAL A 32 -0.97 -6.10 -2.86
N ASP A 33 -0.25 -7.10 -2.38
CA ASP A 33 -0.65 -8.51 -2.38
C ASP A 33 -1.02 -8.92 -0.96
N LEU A 34 -2.18 -9.56 -0.81
CA LEU A 34 -2.70 -9.97 0.49
C LEU A 34 -3.09 -11.44 0.44
N TRP A 35 -2.51 -12.24 1.33
CA TRP A 35 -2.76 -13.68 1.40
C TRP A 35 -3.57 -14.02 2.64
N CYS A 36 -4.64 -14.76 2.44
CA CYS A 36 -5.40 -15.42 3.49
C CYS A 36 -6.22 -16.58 2.92
N ASP A 37 -6.95 -17.31 3.76
CA ASP A 37 -7.86 -18.35 3.30
C ASP A 37 -9.22 -17.72 2.98
N PHE A 38 -9.59 -17.75 1.70
CA PHE A 38 -10.87 -17.21 1.22
C PHE A 38 -11.95 -18.28 1.04
N SER A 39 -11.73 -19.51 1.51
CA SER A 39 -12.67 -20.62 1.31
C SER A 39 -14.07 -20.33 1.81
N GLU A 40 -14.19 -19.78 3.03
CA GLU A 40 -15.48 -19.47 3.63
C GLU A 40 -16.22 -18.36 2.89
N SER A 41 -15.53 -17.27 2.54
CA SER A 41 -16.14 -16.17 1.80
C SER A 41 -16.58 -16.59 0.41
N ALA A 42 -15.80 -17.45 -0.25
CA ALA A 42 -16.14 -17.96 -1.57
C ALA A 42 -17.40 -18.83 -1.54
N LEU A 43 -17.59 -19.61 -0.47
CA LEU A 43 -18.76 -20.48 -0.32
C LEU A 43 -20.00 -19.72 0.12
N THR A 44 -19.86 -18.72 0.99
CA THR A 44 -20.99 -18.03 1.63
C THR A 44 -21.31 -16.67 1.01
N ASP A 45 -20.44 -16.16 0.14
CA ASP A 45 -20.58 -14.84 -0.47
C ASP A 45 -20.68 -13.72 0.59
N ASP A 46 -19.91 -13.86 1.68
CA ASP A 46 -19.96 -12.97 2.83
C ASP A 46 -18.68 -12.12 2.92
N LEU A 47 -18.79 -10.81 2.72
CA LEU A 47 -17.67 -9.87 2.76
C LEU A 47 -16.96 -9.87 4.12
N SER A 48 -17.68 -10.13 5.21
CA SER A 48 -17.07 -10.16 6.55
C SER A 48 -16.06 -11.30 6.74
N LYS A 49 -16.06 -12.29 5.84
CA LYS A 49 -15.17 -13.46 5.87
C LYS A 49 -13.93 -13.32 4.97
N THR A 50 -13.71 -12.15 4.41
CA THR A 50 -12.60 -11.88 3.50
C THR A 50 -11.98 -10.52 3.79
N ILE A 51 -11.09 -10.10 2.92
CA ILE A 51 -10.44 -8.78 2.97
C ILE A 51 -11.18 -7.84 2.02
N ASP A 52 -11.66 -6.71 2.56
CA ASP A 52 -12.27 -5.66 1.76
C ASP A 52 -11.17 -4.78 1.16
N TYR A 53 -11.07 -4.74 -0.17
CA TYR A 53 -10.06 -3.92 -0.84
C TYR A 53 -10.26 -2.42 -0.62
N CYS A 54 -11.45 -1.97 -0.23
CA CYS A 54 -11.65 -0.57 0.17
C CYS A 54 -10.85 -0.23 1.42
N ASP A 55 -10.76 -1.16 2.37
CA ASP A 55 -9.94 -1.01 3.59
C ASP A 55 -8.44 -0.99 3.24
N VAL A 56 -8.04 -1.78 2.24
CA VAL A 56 -6.65 -1.78 1.74
C VAL A 56 -6.31 -0.41 1.18
N ASN A 57 -7.17 0.13 0.31
CA ASN A 57 -6.97 1.46 -0.27
C ASN A 57 -6.89 2.55 0.79
N SER A 58 -7.78 2.52 1.78
CA SER A 58 -7.80 3.49 2.88
C SER A 58 -6.50 3.45 3.69
N ALA A 59 -5.99 2.26 4.01
CA ALA A 59 -4.73 2.11 4.73
C ALA A 59 -3.55 2.68 3.94
N VAL A 60 -3.50 2.41 2.64
CA VAL A 60 -2.46 2.95 1.76
C VAL A 60 -2.53 4.48 1.71
N GLU A 61 -3.71 5.04 1.48
CA GLU A 61 -3.89 6.49 1.43
C GLU A 61 -3.53 7.17 2.75
N ASP A 62 -3.92 6.58 3.88
CA ASP A 62 -3.60 7.11 5.22
C ASP A 62 -2.09 7.26 5.41
N GLN A 63 -1.33 6.24 5.06
CA GLN A 63 0.12 6.26 5.26
C GLN A 63 0.84 7.10 4.21
N MET A 64 0.38 7.06 2.97
CA MET A 64 0.98 7.87 1.90
C MET A 64 0.77 9.37 2.13
N ALA A 65 -0.24 9.77 2.89
CA ALA A 65 -0.50 11.16 3.23
C ALA A 65 0.47 11.73 4.27
N LYS A 66 1.22 10.89 4.97
CA LYS A 66 2.17 11.29 6.03
C LYS A 66 3.58 11.35 5.45
N PRO A 67 4.16 12.54 5.24
CA PRO A 67 5.49 12.65 4.67
C PRO A 67 6.56 11.93 5.47
N CYS A 68 7.53 11.34 4.79
CA CYS A 68 8.72 10.77 5.39
C CYS A 68 9.88 10.80 4.40
N LYS A 69 11.09 10.53 4.90
CA LYS A 69 12.31 10.62 4.08
C LYS A 69 12.45 9.43 3.13
N LEU A 70 12.07 8.23 3.58
CA LEU A 70 12.29 7.00 2.85
C LEU A 70 10.97 6.33 2.50
N ILE A 71 10.82 5.87 1.27
CA ILE A 71 9.63 5.10 0.86
C ILE A 71 9.57 3.75 1.56
N GLU A 72 10.70 3.20 1.97
CA GLU A 72 10.75 1.97 2.79
C GLU A 72 10.02 2.16 4.11
N THR A 73 10.11 3.35 4.71
CA THR A 73 9.39 3.70 5.94
C THR A 73 7.88 3.69 5.71
N VAL A 74 7.42 4.24 4.58
CA VAL A 74 6.00 4.23 4.22
C VAL A 74 5.51 2.80 4.01
N ALA A 75 6.27 1.99 3.27
CA ALA A 75 5.91 0.59 3.03
C ALA A 75 5.79 -0.18 4.35
N TYR A 76 6.71 0.01 5.27
CA TYR A 76 6.67 -0.58 6.59
C TYR A 76 5.40 -0.18 7.36
N ARG A 77 5.04 1.10 7.34
CA ARG A 77 3.84 1.60 8.00
C ARG A 77 2.56 1.04 7.39
N ILE A 78 2.51 0.91 6.05
CA ILE A 78 1.36 0.30 5.36
C ILE A 78 1.19 -1.15 5.80
N VAL A 79 2.28 -1.92 5.78
CA VAL A 79 2.26 -3.33 6.23
C VAL A 79 1.73 -3.44 7.65
N ASN A 80 2.23 -2.62 8.56
CA ASN A 80 1.81 -2.65 9.96
C ASN A 80 0.34 -2.29 10.15
N GLN A 81 -0.16 -1.30 9.44
CA GLN A 81 -1.57 -0.92 9.50
C GLN A 81 -2.48 -2.05 8.99
N LEU A 82 -2.12 -2.65 7.85
CA LEU A 82 -2.89 -3.75 7.28
C LEU A 82 -2.92 -4.96 8.23
N LYS A 83 -1.79 -5.31 8.81
CA LYS A 83 -1.71 -6.42 9.77
C LYS A 83 -2.53 -6.15 11.04
N LYS A 84 -2.57 -4.92 11.49
CA LYS A 84 -3.34 -4.52 12.67
C LYS A 84 -4.84 -4.53 12.41
N GLU A 85 -5.26 -4.10 11.24
CA GLU A 85 -6.69 -3.97 10.89
C GLU A 85 -7.33 -5.28 10.39
N MET A 86 -6.53 -6.21 9.89
CA MET A 86 -7.00 -7.42 9.21
C MET A 86 -6.53 -8.68 9.92
N ASP A 87 -7.35 -9.19 10.83
CA ASP A 87 -7.00 -10.36 11.65
C ASP A 87 -6.79 -11.63 10.80
N GLN A 88 -7.50 -11.77 9.70
CA GLN A 88 -7.41 -12.93 8.81
C GLN A 88 -6.20 -12.89 7.88
N LEU A 89 -5.46 -11.78 7.83
CA LEU A 89 -4.31 -11.62 6.94
C LEU A 89 -3.14 -12.49 7.42
N GLU A 90 -2.66 -13.40 6.54
CA GLU A 90 -1.55 -14.28 6.84
C GLU A 90 -0.22 -13.74 6.34
N LYS A 91 -0.25 -13.07 5.18
CA LYS A 91 0.95 -12.49 4.55
C LYS A 91 0.53 -11.27 3.74
N VAL A 92 1.38 -10.27 3.72
CA VAL A 92 1.19 -9.07 2.89
C VAL A 92 2.50 -8.66 2.25
N ARG A 93 2.40 -8.21 1.00
CA ARG A 93 3.52 -7.62 0.26
C ARG A 93 3.09 -6.26 -0.26
N VAL A 94 3.88 -5.24 0.02
CA VAL A 94 3.66 -3.88 -0.46
C VAL A 94 4.81 -3.48 -1.37
N GLU A 95 4.49 -2.99 -2.56
CA GLU A 95 5.45 -2.45 -3.51
C GLU A 95 5.08 -0.99 -3.79
N ILE A 96 6.04 -0.09 -3.62
CA ILE A 96 5.86 1.34 -3.89
C ILE A 96 6.79 1.73 -5.04
N LYS A 97 6.19 2.34 -6.07
CA LYS A 97 6.91 2.92 -7.20
C LYS A 97 6.84 4.43 -7.10
N LYS A 98 8.00 5.06 -7.08
CA LYS A 98 8.14 6.50 -7.16
C LYS A 98 8.32 6.87 -8.62
N VAL A 99 7.33 7.58 -9.17
CA VAL A 99 7.35 7.97 -10.58
C VAL A 99 8.27 9.17 -10.77
N ASN A 100 9.17 9.08 -11.75
CA ASN A 100 10.14 10.13 -12.07
C ASN A 100 10.95 10.56 -10.84
N PRO A 101 11.73 9.65 -10.21
CA PRO A 101 12.53 10.02 -9.05
C PRO A 101 13.62 11.03 -9.45
N PRO A 102 14.07 11.89 -8.50
CA PRO A 102 15.07 12.93 -8.79
C PRO A 102 16.48 12.34 -8.86
N ILE A 103 16.72 11.53 -9.87
CA ILE A 103 18.04 10.95 -10.16
C ILE A 103 18.48 11.34 -11.56
N ASP A 104 19.77 11.30 -11.80
CA ASP A 104 20.36 11.60 -13.10
C ASP A 104 20.23 10.36 -13.99
N GLY A 105 19.17 10.33 -14.80
CA GLY A 105 18.85 9.21 -15.66
C GLY A 105 17.39 9.25 -16.10
N ASP A 106 17.04 8.33 -16.97
CA ASP A 106 15.68 8.16 -17.48
C ASP A 106 14.97 7.02 -16.72
N VAL A 107 14.40 7.36 -15.60
CA VAL A 107 13.79 6.38 -14.70
C VAL A 107 12.35 6.76 -14.36
#